data_1be64d87ac42f1f1eeb1b3a052515915
#
_entry.id   1be64d87ac42f1f1eeb1b3a052515915
#
_cell.length_a   1.000
_cell.length_b   1.000
_cell.length_c   1.000
_cell.angle_alpha   90.00
_cell.angle_beta   90.00
_cell.angle_gamma   90.00
#
_symmetry.space_group_name_H-M   'P 1'
#
loop_
_entity.id
_entity.type
_entity.pdbx_description
1 polymer ?
#
loop_
_entity_poly.entity_id
_entity_poly.type
_entity_poly.pdbx_seq_one_letter_code
_entity_poly.pdbx_strand_id
1 'polypeptide(L)'
;CLAFLNGMDVAGRMLERGEIDYALIVDGETANMVYQKTLARMKSPDLTEEQFRNELASLTLGCGAAAMVLSRVELCPDAPRYRGGVTRSATEWNTLCRGNLDRMVTDTRMLLIEGMKLAAKTFAAARLAMGWAVEELDEFVVHQVSRVHTDAMIKAFGIDPKKVMTIFAEHGNIGPASVPIVLSKLKEMGRLKKGQRIALLGIGSGLNCSMAEVVW
;
A
#
# COMPACT_ATOMS: atom_id res chain seq x y z
N CYS A 1 -3.87 1.32 5.42
CA CYS A 1 -3.04 1.35 4.19
C CYS A 1 -3.15 0.07 3.34
N LEU A 2 -3.89 -0.95 3.79
CA LEU A 2 -4.04 -2.23 3.06
C LEU A 2 -5.46 -2.54 2.62
N ALA A 3 -6.43 -1.71 2.95
CA ALA A 3 -7.85 -2.02 2.71
C ALA A 3 -8.12 -2.39 1.26
N PHE A 4 -7.49 -1.71 0.29
CA PHE A 4 -7.67 -2.01 -1.12
C PHE A 4 -7.13 -3.40 -1.50
N LEU A 5 -5.89 -3.73 -1.11
CA LEU A 5 -5.30 -5.06 -1.37
C LEU A 5 -6.07 -6.18 -0.66
N ASN A 6 -6.48 -5.93 0.58
CA ASN A 6 -7.32 -6.90 1.32
C ASN A 6 -8.68 -7.08 0.64
N GLY A 7 -9.28 -6.00 0.14
CA GLY A 7 -10.51 -6.06 -0.65
C GLY A 7 -10.34 -6.90 -1.92
N MET A 8 -9.21 -6.74 -2.62
CA MET A 8 -8.89 -7.58 -3.79
C MET A 8 -8.76 -9.06 -3.42
N ASP A 9 -8.10 -9.38 -2.29
CA ASP A 9 -7.94 -10.78 -1.86
C ASP A 9 -9.28 -11.42 -1.46
N VAL A 10 -10.11 -10.71 -0.69
CA VAL A 10 -11.44 -11.19 -0.30
C VAL A 10 -12.33 -11.38 -1.53
N ALA A 11 -12.43 -10.37 -2.39
CA ALA A 11 -13.22 -10.42 -3.61
C ALA A 11 -12.73 -11.51 -4.57
N GLY A 12 -11.41 -11.64 -4.73
CA GLY A 12 -10.80 -12.67 -5.56
C GLY A 12 -11.21 -14.08 -5.12
N ARG A 13 -11.22 -14.36 -3.82
CA ARG A 13 -11.66 -15.67 -3.27
C ARG A 13 -13.14 -15.92 -3.49
N MET A 14 -13.99 -14.90 -3.37
CA MET A 14 -15.44 -15.03 -3.65
C MET A 14 -15.70 -15.30 -5.14
N LEU A 15 -14.98 -14.62 -6.03
CA LEU A 15 -15.03 -14.82 -7.48
C LEU A 15 -14.55 -16.22 -7.87
N GLU A 16 -13.42 -16.68 -7.31
CA GLU A 16 -12.86 -18.02 -7.56
C GLU A 16 -13.79 -19.14 -7.15
N ARG A 17 -14.54 -18.96 -6.04
CA ARG A 17 -15.55 -19.92 -5.58
C ARG A 17 -16.90 -19.79 -6.31
N GLY A 18 -17.05 -18.83 -7.20
CA GLY A 18 -18.29 -18.60 -7.95
C GLY A 18 -19.43 -18.05 -7.10
N GLU A 19 -19.13 -17.44 -5.94
CA GLU A 19 -20.14 -16.83 -5.08
C GLU A 19 -20.67 -15.52 -5.66
N ILE A 20 -19.85 -14.83 -6.44
CA ILE A 20 -20.18 -13.59 -7.16
C ILE A 20 -19.53 -13.61 -8.55
N ASP A 21 -20.08 -12.84 -9.49
CA ASP A 21 -19.56 -12.70 -10.84
C ASP A 21 -18.67 -11.46 -10.99
N TYR A 22 -18.97 -10.40 -10.24
CA TYR A 22 -18.24 -9.13 -10.24
C TYR A 22 -18.11 -8.60 -8.82
N ALA A 23 -17.02 -7.89 -8.57
CA ALA A 23 -16.80 -7.12 -7.36
C ALA A 23 -16.30 -5.72 -7.72
N LEU A 24 -16.89 -4.71 -7.11
CA LEU A 24 -16.40 -3.33 -7.17
C LEU A 24 -15.68 -3.03 -5.85
N ILE A 25 -14.38 -2.75 -5.92
CA ILE A 25 -13.56 -2.31 -4.78
C ILE A 25 -13.38 -0.81 -4.92
N VAL A 26 -13.76 -0.08 -3.89
CA VAL A 26 -13.67 1.38 -3.84
C VAL A 26 -12.93 1.80 -2.58
N ASP A 27 -12.04 2.75 -2.72
CA ASP A 27 -11.36 3.39 -1.60
C ASP A 27 -11.32 4.90 -1.82
N GLY A 28 -11.53 5.66 -0.74
CA GLY A 28 -11.51 7.13 -0.75
C GLY A 28 -10.88 7.65 0.53
N GLU A 29 -9.75 8.31 0.41
CA GLU A 29 -8.96 8.83 1.51
C GLU A 29 -8.99 10.36 1.55
N THR A 30 -9.18 10.92 2.74
CA THR A 30 -9.10 12.35 2.98
C THR A 30 -8.30 12.64 4.25
N ALA A 31 -7.32 13.52 4.12
CA ALA A 31 -6.46 13.94 5.23
C ALA A 31 -6.88 15.29 5.84
N ASN A 32 -7.84 15.99 5.24
CA ASN A 32 -8.09 17.40 5.55
C ASN A 32 -8.38 17.65 7.03
N MET A 33 -9.27 16.87 7.66
CA MET A 33 -9.60 17.08 9.08
C MET A 33 -8.40 16.86 10.00
N VAL A 34 -7.68 15.75 9.82
CA VAL A 34 -6.49 15.42 10.62
C VAL A 34 -5.41 16.47 10.42
N TYR A 35 -5.19 16.90 9.18
CA TYR A 35 -4.24 17.94 8.82
C TYR A 35 -4.55 19.28 9.54
N GLN A 36 -5.78 19.79 9.43
CA GLN A 36 -6.19 21.06 10.05
C GLN A 36 -6.05 21.01 11.57
N LYS A 37 -6.49 19.93 12.20
CA LYS A 37 -6.39 19.76 13.65
C LYS A 37 -4.96 19.61 14.13
N THR A 38 -4.10 18.93 13.35
CA THR A 38 -2.67 18.82 13.64
C THR A 38 -1.99 20.18 13.55
N LEU A 39 -2.26 20.97 12.50
CA LEU A 39 -1.73 22.33 12.38
C LEU A 39 -2.17 23.23 13.54
N ALA A 40 -3.41 23.10 13.98
CA ALA A 40 -3.90 23.88 15.13
C ALA A 40 -3.13 23.52 16.42
N ARG A 41 -2.88 22.23 16.68
CA ARG A 41 -2.08 21.78 17.84
C ARG A 41 -0.62 22.18 17.73
N MET A 42 -0.02 22.14 16.54
CA MET A 42 1.39 22.51 16.31
C MET A 42 1.67 24.00 16.53
N LYS A 43 0.63 24.83 16.59
CA LYS A 43 0.75 26.26 16.96
C LYS A 43 0.74 26.50 18.46
N SER A 44 0.49 25.48 19.29
CA SER A 44 0.49 25.61 20.74
C SER A 44 1.90 25.88 21.26
N PRO A 45 2.08 26.89 22.15
CA PRO A 45 3.39 27.15 22.78
C PRO A 45 3.83 26.02 23.73
N ASP A 46 2.89 25.18 24.17
CA ASP A 46 3.13 24.07 25.10
C ASP A 46 3.47 22.75 24.37
N LEU A 47 3.61 22.78 23.05
CA LEU A 47 3.92 21.59 22.26
C LEU A 47 5.35 21.10 22.54
N THR A 48 5.47 19.87 23.04
CA THR A 48 6.78 19.24 23.25
C THR A 48 7.39 18.76 21.94
N GLU A 49 8.72 18.62 21.90
CA GLU A 49 9.41 18.04 20.73
C GLU A 49 8.94 16.62 20.42
N GLU A 50 8.67 15.82 21.43
CA GLU A 50 8.14 14.46 21.27
C GLU A 50 6.74 14.48 20.61
N GLN A 51 5.84 15.32 21.09
CA GLN A 51 4.51 15.48 20.48
C GLN A 51 4.62 15.94 19.04
N PHE A 52 5.48 16.92 18.75
CA PHE A 52 5.74 17.37 17.39
C PHE A 52 6.18 16.23 16.47
N ARG A 53 7.19 15.44 16.89
CA ARG A 53 7.69 14.30 16.11
C ARG A 53 6.61 13.27 15.84
N ASN A 54 5.82 12.92 16.86
CA ASN A 54 4.81 11.88 16.79
C ASN A 54 3.59 12.29 15.94
N GLU A 55 3.33 13.59 15.79
CA GLU A 55 2.24 14.11 14.96
C GLU A 55 2.69 14.55 13.56
N LEU A 56 3.99 14.65 13.30
CA LEU A 56 4.52 15.15 12.03
C LEU A 56 4.05 14.30 10.84
N ALA A 57 3.91 12.99 11.01
CA ALA A 57 3.43 12.09 9.97
C ALA A 57 2.03 12.46 9.46
N SER A 58 1.18 13.08 10.30
CA SER A 58 -0.15 13.56 9.91
C SER A 58 -0.11 14.61 8.81
N LEU A 59 0.96 15.41 8.75
CA LEU A 59 1.14 16.47 7.74
C LEU A 59 1.62 15.92 6.39
N THR A 60 1.98 14.64 6.33
CA THR A 60 2.39 13.96 5.10
C THR A 60 1.26 13.15 4.47
N LEU A 61 0.09 13.11 5.12
CA LEU A 61 -1.08 12.44 4.57
C LEU A 61 -1.60 13.18 3.34
N GLY A 62 -2.08 12.42 2.37
CA GLY A 62 -2.69 12.94 1.15
C GLY A 62 -4.17 12.57 1.03
N CYS A 63 -4.77 13.01 -0.07
CA CYS A 63 -6.13 12.66 -0.44
C CYS A 63 -6.12 11.96 -1.80
N GLY A 64 -7.00 10.99 -1.97
CA GLY A 64 -7.14 10.28 -3.24
C GLY A 64 -8.27 9.26 -3.18
N ALA A 65 -8.75 8.86 -4.34
CA ALA A 65 -9.74 7.82 -4.46
C ALA A 65 -9.43 6.90 -5.64
N ALA A 66 -9.78 5.65 -5.50
CA ALA A 66 -9.63 4.66 -6.56
C ALA A 66 -10.79 3.67 -6.53
N ALA A 67 -11.13 3.16 -7.71
CA ALA A 67 -12.08 2.09 -7.87
C ALA A 67 -11.53 1.04 -8.85
N MET A 68 -11.80 -0.23 -8.58
CA MET A 68 -11.41 -1.35 -9.42
C MET A 68 -12.53 -2.38 -9.49
N VAL A 69 -12.84 -2.83 -10.69
CA VAL A 69 -13.73 -3.96 -10.91
C VAL A 69 -12.90 -5.22 -11.06
N LEU A 70 -13.21 -6.23 -10.29
CA LEU A 70 -12.77 -7.61 -10.49
C LEU A 70 -13.93 -8.44 -11.04
N SER A 71 -13.64 -9.40 -11.89
CA SER A 71 -14.62 -10.33 -12.43
C SER A 71 -14.06 -11.75 -12.43
N ARG A 72 -14.97 -12.71 -12.56
CA ARG A 72 -14.57 -14.09 -12.89
C ARG A 72 -13.82 -14.09 -14.23
N VAL A 73 -12.88 -15.01 -14.33
CA VAL A 73 -11.98 -15.13 -15.50
C VAL A 73 -12.76 -15.35 -16.79
N GLU A 74 -13.82 -16.16 -16.73
CA GLU A 74 -14.64 -16.54 -17.88
C GLU A 74 -15.41 -15.36 -18.47
N LEU A 75 -15.72 -14.34 -17.64
CA LEU A 75 -16.49 -13.17 -18.07
C LEU A 75 -15.60 -12.11 -18.75
N CYS A 76 -14.30 -12.09 -18.43
CA CYS A 76 -13.35 -11.15 -19.01
C CYS A 76 -12.01 -11.85 -19.34
N PRO A 77 -11.98 -12.71 -20.38
CA PRO A 77 -10.81 -13.57 -20.67
C PRO A 77 -9.53 -12.78 -21.04
N ASP A 78 -9.66 -11.57 -21.55
CA ASP A 78 -8.52 -10.72 -21.94
C ASP A 78 -8.10 -9.70 -20.89
N ALA A 79 -8.78 -9.62 -19.75
CA ALA A 79 -8.44 -8.69 -18.68
C ALA A 79 -7.15 -9.14 -17.93
N PRO A 80 -6.43 -8.18 -17.29
CA PRO A 80 -5.34 -8.52 -16.38
C PRO A 80 -5.79 -9.51 -15.29
N ARG A 81 -4.87 -10.38 -14.86
CA ARG A 81 -5.14 -11.47 -13.91
C ARG A 81 -4.61 -11.13 -12.53
N TYR A 82 -5.50 -11.02 -11.55
CA TYR A 82 -5.11 -11.04 -10.15
C TYR A 82 -4.73 -12.49 -9.76
N ARG A 83 -3.50 -12.69 -9.33
CA ARG A 83 -2.94 -14.01 -9.01
C ARG A 83 -3.02 -14.36 -7.52
N GLY A 84 -3.66 -13.50 -6.73
CA GLY A 84 -3.67 -13.65 -5.28
C GLY A 84 -2.46 -13.01 -4.62
N GLY A 85 -2.28 -13.33 -3.35
CA GLY A 85 -1.21 -12.74 -2.56
C GLY A 85 -0.97 -13.46 -1.23
N VAL A 86 -0.01 -12.92 -0.48
CA VAL A 86 0.35 -13.36 0.86
C VAL A 86 0.19 -12.19 1.81
N THR A 87 -0.54 -12.40 2.90
CA THR A 87 -0.70 -11.41 3.97
C THR A 87 -0.14 -11.94 5.29
N ARG A 88 0.57 -11.08 6.02
CA ARG A 88 1.10 -11.35 7.35
C ARG A 88 0.82 -10.17 8.27
N SER A 89 0.64 -10.47 9.55
CA SER A 89 0.41 -9.48 10.61
C SER A 89 1.44 -9.62 11.72
N ALA A 90 1.74 -8.51 12.38
CA ALA A 90 2.56 -8.40 13.59
C ALA A 90 1.79 -7.52 14.59
N THR A 91 0.77 -8.12 15.21
CA THR A 91 -0.24 -7.41 16.04
C THR A 91 0.32 -6.88 17.34
N GLU A 92 1.44 -7.41 17.81
CA GLU A 92 2.22 -6.89 18.93
C GLU A 92 2.66 -5.44 18.76
N TRP A 93 2.69 -4.95 17.52
CA TRP A 93 3.06 -3.57 17.14
C TRP A 93 1.86 -2.68 16.80
N ASN A 94 0.66 -3.03 17.22
CA ASN A 94 -0.57 -2.31 16.87
C ASN A 94 -0.65 -0.88 17.41
N THR A 95 0.21 -0.52 18.36
CA THR A 95 0.24 0.81 18.98
C THR A 95 1.15 1.82 18.29
N LEU A 96 1.99 1.38 17.32
CA LEU A 96 2.97 2.26 16.67
C LEU A 96 2.35 3.37 15.81
N CYS A 97 1.15 3.13 15.30
CA CYS A 97 0.38 4.16 14.60
C CYS A 97 -1.08 4.06 15.03
N ARG A 98 -1.58 5.08 15.69
CA ARG A 98 -2.96 5.18 16.16
C ARG A 98 -3.56 6.51 15.76
N GLY A 99 -4.80 6.47 15.31
CA GLY A 99 -5.49 7.67 14.89
C GLY A 99 -7.00 7.57 15.01
N ASN A 100 -7.60 8.74 15.02
CA ASN A 100 -9.02 8.99 14.86
C ASN A 100 -9.21 10.24 14.01
N LEU A 101 -10.43 10.75 13.88
CA LEU A 101 -10.71 11.97 13.10
C LEU A 101 -10.03 13.24 13.65
N ASP A 102 -9.57 13.20 14.91
CA ASP A 102 -9.00 14.37 15.57
C ASP A 102 -7.47 14.36 15.60
N ARG A 103 -6.87 13.20 15.70
CA ARG A 103 -5.44 13.08 15.94
C ARG A 103 -4.89 11.78 15.39
N MET A 104 -3.70 11.83 14.80
CA MET A 104 -2.88 10.66 14.49
C MET A 104 -1.53 10.80 15.19
N VAL A 105 -1.10 9.74 15.86
CA VAL A 105 0.18 9.63 16.55
C VAL A 105 0.94 8.44 15.98
N THR A 106 2.16 8.67 15.53
CA THR A 106 2.97 7.64 14.87
C THR A 106 4.40 7.64 15.38
N ASP A 107 4.85 6.53 15.94
CA ASP A 107 6.29 6.28 16.11
C ASP A 107 6.87 5.87 14.76
N THR A 108 7.27 6.86 13.97
CA THR A 108 7.76 6.66 12.60
C THR A 108 9.04 5.83 12.54
N ARG A 109 9.89 5.92 13.58
CA ARG A 109 11.14 5.16 13.66
C ARG A 109 10.87 3.66 13.87
N MET A 110 10.08 3.33 14.88
CA MET A 110 9.75 1.93 15.17
C MET A 110 8.88 1.34 14.07
N LEU A 111 7.97 2.14 13.49
CA LEU A 111 7.17 1.72 12.35
C LEU A 111 8.03 1.30 11.14
N LEU A 112 9.10 2.05 10.84
CA LEU A 112 10.05 1.68 9.79
C LEU A 112 10.78 0.37 10.15
N ILE A 113 11.31 0.26 11.37
CA ILE A 113 12.12 -0.91 11.79
C ILE A 113 11.27 -2.18 11.76
N GLU A 114 10.15 -2.19 12.48
CA GLU A 114 9.31 -3.39 12.61
C GLU A 114 8.51 -3.67 11.33
N GLY A 115 8.13 -2.61 10.63
CA GLY A 115 7.52 -2.71 9.31
C GLY A 115 8.43 -3.40 8.30
N MET A 116 9.71 -3.03 8.24
CA MET A 116 10.67 -3.68 7.34
C MET A 116 10.95 -5.14 7.72
N LYS A 117 10.95 -5.50 9.01
CA LYS A 117 11.04 -6.90 9.44
C LYS A 117 9.84 -7.72 8.96
N LEU A 118 8.62 -7.18 9.12
CA LEU A 118 7.41 -7.82 8.64
C LEU A 118 7.39 -7.92 7.11
N ALA A 119 7.77 -6.84 6.41
CA ALA A 119 7.86 -6.80 4.96
C ALA A 119 8.85 -7.86 4.42
N ALA A 120 10.02 -8.03 5.06
CA ALA A 120 10.99 -9.04 4.66
C ALA A 120 10.43 -10.47 4.80
N LYS A 121 9.72 -10.77 5.91
CA LYS A 121 9.06 -12.07 6.11
C LYS A 121 7.95 -12.31 5.08
N THR A 122 7.18 -11.26 4.75
CA THR A 122 6.09 -11.34 3.78
C THR A 122 6.65 -11.52 2.38
N PHE A 123 7.72 -10.79 2.02
CA PHE A 123 8.38 -10.90 0.73
C PHE A 123 8.98 -12.29 0.50
N ALA A 124 9.64 -12.85 1.50
CA ALA A 124 10.15 -14.23 1.43
C ALA A 124 9.02 -15.24 1.19
N ALA A 125 7.88 -15.08 1.86
CA ALA A 125 6.72 -15.95 1.67
C ALA A 125 6.07 -15.75 0.30
N ALA A 126 5.98 -14.52 -0.20
CA ALA A 126 5.45 -14.19 -1.52
C ALA A 126 6.34 -14.78 -2.63
N ARG A 127 7.66 -14.71 -2.49
CA ARG A 127 8.60 -15.35 -3.42
C ARG A 127 8.34 -16.85 -3.55
N LEU A 128 8.11 -17.53 -2.44
CA LEU A 128 7.81 -18.97 -2.45
C LEU A 128 6.42 -19.27 -3.03
N ALA A 129 5.40 -18.54 -2.61
CA ALA A 129 4.02 -18.80 -3.00
C ALA A 129 3.71 -18.48 -4.46
N MET A 130 4.33 -17.41 -4.99
CA MET A 130 4.08 -16.90 -6.34
C MET A 130 5.25 -17.12 -7.31
N GLY A 131 6.32 -17.82 -6.88
CA GLY A 131 7.49 -18.07 -7.71
C GLY A 131 8.19 -16.79 -8.15
N TRP A 132 8.34 -15.80 -7.25
CA TRP A 132 8.98 -14.54 -7.62
C TRP A 132 10.49 -14.64 -7.68
N ALA A 133 11.05 -14.41 -8.86
CA ALA A 133 12.41 -13.92 -9.04
C ALA A 133 12.29 -12.40 -9.27
N VAL A 134 13.03 -11.60 -8.50
CA VAL A 134 12.91 -10.13 -8.51
C VAL A 134 13.18 -9.55 -9.90
N GLU A 135 14.10 -10.18 -10.61
CA GLU A 135 14.54 -9.82 -11.96
C GLU A 135 13.43 -10.00 -13.00
N GLU A 136 12.56 -11.01 -12.79
CA GLU A 136 11.44 -11.37 -13.68
C GLU A 136 10.16 -10.57 -13.46
N LEU A 137 10.11 -9.79 -12.39
CA LEU A 137 9.01 -8.87 -12.16
C LEU A 137 9.24 -7.57 -12.93
N ASP A 138 8.24 -7.12 -13.68
CA ASP A 138 8.36 -5.96 -14.57
C ASP A 138 8.17 -4.63 -13.85
N GLU A 139 7.22 -4.59 -12.91
CA GLU A 139 6.89 -3.40 -12.12
C GLU A 139 6.62 -3.76 -10.66
N PHE A 140 6.98 -2.84 -9.77
CA PHE A 140 6.67 -2.91 -8.34
C PHE A 140 5.79 -1.72 -7.96
N VAL A 141 4.54 -1.98 -7.70
CA VAL A 141 3.56 -0.99 -7.23
C VAL A 141 3.51 -1.06 -5.72
N VAL A 142 4.05 -0.05 -5.07
CA VAL A 142 4.24 -0.06 -3.62
C VAL A 142 3.37 0.97 -2.93
N HIS A 143 2.84 0.62 -1.75
CA HIS A 143 2.28 1.61 -0.85
C HIS A 143 3.38 2.58 -0.40
N GLN A 144 3.13 3.88 -0.54
CA GLN A 144 4.13 4.92 -0.33
C GLN A 144 3.82 5.75 0.90
N VAL A 145 4.64 5.58 1.92
CA VAL A 145 4.58 6.38 3.16
C VAL A 145 5.49 7.60 3.05
N SER A 146 6.73 7.40 2.61
CA SER A 146 7.74 8.43 2.40
C SER A 146 8.88 7.88 1.54
N ARG A 147 9.76 8.79 1.08
CA ARG A 147 10.97 8.43 0.33
C ARG A 147 11.84 7.44 1.11
N VAL A 148 12.06 7.71 2.40
CA VAL A 148 12.90 6.86 3.26
C VAL A 148 12.40 5.42 3.31
N HIS A 149 11.07 5.22 3.46
CA HIS A 149 10.47 3.88 3.48
C HIS A 149 10.61 3.19 2.12
N THR A 150 10.35 3.91 1.03
CA THR A 150 10.44 3.36 -0.33
C THR A 150 11.88 2.96 -0.68
N ASP A 151 12.85 3.84 -0.41
CA ASP A 151 14.27 3.57 -0.67
C ASP A 151 14.80 2.38 0.17
N ALA A 152 14.38 2.30 1.44
CA ALA A 152 14.74 1.19 2.33
C ALA A 152 14.22 -0.16 1.78
N MET A 153 12.98 -0.19 1.29
CA MET A 153 12.38 -1.39 0.70
C MET A 153 13.05 -1.78 -0.61
N ILE A 154 13.28 -0.83 -1.53
CA ILE A 154 13.98 -1.05 -2.79
C ILE A 154 15.34 -1.70 -2.53
N LYS A 155 16.10 -1.12 -1.60
CA LYS A 155 17.43 -1.64 -1.21
C LYS A 155 17.34 -3.03 -0.58
N ALA A 156 16.40 -3.23 0.35
CA ALA A 156 16.29 -4.48 1.09
C ALA A 156 15.90 -5.67 0.22
N PHE A 157 15.09 -5.43 -0.83
CA PHE A 157 14.58 -6.49 -1.71
C PHE A 157 15.34 -6.60 -3.03
N GLY A 158 16.38 -5.77 -3.26
CA GLY A 158 17.15 -5.79 -4.49
C GLY A 158 16.36 -5.37 -5.73
N ILE A 159 15.37 -4.49 -5.55
CA ILE A 159 14.51 -4.02 -6.63
C ILE A 159 15.25 -2.97 -7.46
N ASP A 160 15.15 -3.04 -8.78
CA ASP A 160 15.61 -1.95 -9.65
C ASP A 160 14.70 -0.72 -9.44
N PRO A 161 15.25 0.44 -9.02
CA PRO A 161 14.46 1.66 -8.81
C PRO A 161 13.65 2.10 -10.03
N LYS A 162 14.08 1.76 -11.25
CA LYS A 162 13.37 2.06 -12.50
C LYS A 162 12.03 1.34 -12.63
N LYS A 163 11.88 0.22 -11.93
CA LYS A 163 10.65 -0.59 -11.86
C LYS A 163 9.67 -0.11 -10.77
N VAL A 164 9.98 1.00 -10.07
CA VAL A 164 9.15 1.56 -9.01
C VAL A 164 8.74 2.99 -9.38
N MET A 165 7.45 3.19 -9.58
CA MET A 165 6.91 4.54 -9.76
C MET A 165 6.59 5.15 -8.39
N THR A 166 7.08 6.37 -8.14
CA THR A 166 6.78 7.13 -6.92
C THR A 166 5.85 8.31 -7.20
N ILE A 167 4.87 8.51 -6.32
CA ILE A 167 3.88 9.60 -6.40
C ILE A 167 3.75 10.40 -5.10
N PHE A 168 4.43 9.98 -4.03
CA PHE A 168 4.23 10.58 -2.70
C PHE A 168 4.72 12.05 -2.62
N ALA A 169 5.67 12.47 -3.47
CA ALA A 169 6.14 13.86 -3.50
C ALA A 169 5.03 14.84 -3.90
N GLU A 170 4.10 14.39 -4.75
CA GLU A 170 3.00 15.18 -5.29
C GLU A 170 1.68 14.91 -4.57
N HIS A 171 1.48 13.69 -4.09
CA HIS A 171 0.20 13.22 -3.54
C HIS A 171 0.23 12.93 -2.04
N GLY A 172 1.40 12.90 -1.41
CA GLY A 172 1.55 12.47 -0.03
C GLY A 172 1.27 10.97 0.18
N ASN A 173 1.10 10.58 1.43
CA ASN A 173 0.64 9.24 1.80
C ASN A 173 -0.89 9.19 1.70
N ILE A 174 -1.40 8.64 0.62
CA ILE A 174 -2.83 8.50 0.33
C ILE A 174 -3.40 7.15 0.76
N GLY A 175 -2.81 6.57 1.80
CA GLY A 175 -3.32 5.34 2.40
C GLY A 175 -3.47 4.17 1.42
N PRO A 176 -4.56 3.38 1.53
CA PRO A 176 -4.81 2.24 0.65
C PRO A 176 -4.97 2.60 -0.82
N ALA A 177 -5.40 3.83 -1.14
CA ALA A 177 -5.58 4.30 -2.51
C ALA A 177 -4.26 4.41 -3.29
N SER A 178 -3.11 4.45 -2.61
CA SER A 178 -1.81 4.64 -3.30
C SER A 178 -1.51 3.53 -4.31
N VAL A 179 -1.76 2.27 -3.97
CA VAL A 179 -1.49 1.13 -4.85
C VAL A 179 -2.33 1.16 -6.14
N PRO A 180 -3.67 1.26 -6.07
CA PRO A 180 -4.47 1.31 -7.29
C PRO A 180 -4.25 2.60 -8.10
N ILE A 181 -3.94 3.74 -7.48
CA ILE A 181 -3.62 4.98 -8.21
C ILE A 181 -2.30 4.83 -8.96
N VAL A 182 -1.24 4.27 -8.36
CA VAL A 182 0.02 4.01 -9.07
C VAL A 182 -0.20 3.05 -10.24
N LEU A 183 -0.99 1.98 -10.04
CA LEU A 183 -1.31 1.03 -11.10
C LEU A 183 -2.04 1.71 -12.28
N SER A 184 -3.01 2.59 -11.99
CA SER A 184 -3.71 3.39 -13.00
C SER A 184 -2.75 4.32 -13.75
N LYS A 185 -1.88 5.04 -13.05
CA LYS A 185 -0.88 5.93 -13.67
C LYS A 185 0.10 5.16 -14.57
N LEU A 186 0.56 4.00 -14.15
CA LEU A 186 1.42 3.13 -14.97
C LEU A 186 0.71 2.70 -16.27
N LYS A 187 -0.58 2.35 -16.17
CA LYS A 187 -1.43 2.04 -17.33
C LYS A 187 -1.55 3.24 -18.27
N GLU A 188 -1.91 4.41 -17.75
CA GLU A 188 -2.06 5.65 -18.53
C GLU A 188 -0.77 6.06 -19.25
N MET A 189 0.39 5.84 -18.60
CA MET A 189 1.71 6.08 -19.20
C MET A 189 2.11 5.00 -20.22
N GLY A 190 1.31 3.97 -20.41
CA GLY A 190 1.61 2.87 -21.32
C GLY A 190 2.79 1.99 -20.86
N ARG A 191 3.15 2.03 -19.58
CA ARG A 191 4.21 1.18 -19.01
C ARG A 191 3.77 -0.27 -18.88
N LEU A 192 2.47 -0.53 -18.66
CA LEU A 192 1.94 -1.87 -18.49
C LEU A 192 1.62 -2.50 -19.84
N LYS A 193 2.21 -3.66 -20.11
CA LYS A 193 2.05 -4.44 -21.34
C LYS A 193 1.50 -5.82 -21.04
N LYS A 194 0.75 -6.40 -21.99
CA LYS A 194 0.18 -7.76 -21.86
C LYS A 194 1.26 -8.78 -21.51
N GLY A 195 0.99 -9.59 -20.50
CA GLY A 195 1.88 -10.63 -19.99
C GLY A 195 2.90 -10.18 -18.94
N GLN A 196 3.02 -8.90 -18.66
CA GLN A 196 3.92 -8.39 -17.62
C GLN A 196 3.45 -8.78 -16.23
N ARG A 197 4.41 -9.10 -15.36
CA ARG A 197 4.21 -9.47 -13.97
C ARG A 197 4.43 -8.26 -13.06
N ILE A 198 3.41 -7.89 -12.31
CA ILE A 198 3.39 -6.68 -11.49
C ILE A 198 3.22 -7.09 -10.03
N ALA A 199 4.22 -6.78 -9.21
CA ALA A 199 4.13 -6.99 -7.77
C ALA A 199 3.43 -5.79 -7.10
N LEU A 200 2.38 -6.07 -6.32
CA LEU A 200 1.68 -5.09 -5.49
C LEU A 200 2.14 -5.27 -4.05
N LEU A 201 2.75 -4.25 -3.45
CA LEU A 201 3.32 -4.33 -2.11
C LEU A 201 2.67 -3.29 -1.19
N GLY A 202 1.98 -3.77 -0.18
CA GLY A 202 1.33 -2.91 0.82
C GLY A 202 1.80 -3.23 2.23
N ILE A 203 1.92 -2.17 3.04
CA ILE A 203 2.17 -2.26 4.46
C ILE A 203 1.35 -1.20 5.17
N GLY A 204 0.86 -1.50 6.35
CA GLY A 204 0.05 -0.57 7.13
C GLY A 204 0.13 -0.83 8.62
N SER A 205 -0.50 0.09 9.37
CA SER A 205 -0.65 -0.05 10.81
C SER A 205 -1.34 -1.36 11.18
N GLY A 206 -0.99 -1.86 12.34
CA GLY A 206 -1.57 -3.09 12.81
C GLY A 206 -0.58 -4.09 13.40
N LEU A 207 0.73 -4.23 13.00
CA LEU A 207 1.20 -4.04 11.65
C LEU A 207 0.64 -5.11 10.73
N ASN A 208 0.37 -4.75 9.49
CA ASN A 208 -0.02 -5.69 8.45
C ASN A 208 0.79 -5.45 7.18
N CYS A 209 1.11 -6.53 6.48
CA CYS A 209 1.79 -6.45 5.20
C CYS A 209 1.13 -7.43 4.22
N SER A 210 0.80 -6.96 3.04
CA SER A 210 0.24 -7.78 1.96
C SER A 210 1.05 -7.58 0.69
N MET A 211 1.36 -8.69 0.03
CA MET A 211 2.06 -8.70 -1.25
C MET A 211 1.30 -9.59 -2.21
N ALA A 212 0.98 -9.06 -3.37
CA ALA A 212 0.12 -9.72 -4.36
C ALA A 212 0.71 -9.56 -5.76
N GLU A 213 0.18 -10.30 -6.72
CA GLU A 213 0.60 -10.23 -8.11
C GLU A 213 -0.58 -9.99 -9.04
N VAL A 214 -0.35 -9.13 -10.03
CA VAL A 214 -1.20 -8.98 -11.21
C VAL A 214 -0.35 -9.32 -12.44
N VAL A 215 -0.87 -10.17 -13.31
CA VAL A 215 -0.35 -10.37 -14.67
C VAL A 215 -1.21 -9.51 -15.59
N TRP A 216 -0.54 -8.56 -16.25
CA TRP A 216 -1.22 -7.54 -17.06
C TRP A 216 -1.66 -8.04 -18.42
#